data_e4b84cc8dc0c1fe8c043849227452255
#
_entry.id   e4b84cc8dc0c1fe8c043849227452255
#
_cell.length_a   1.000
_cell.length_b   1.000
_cell.length_c   1.000
_cell.angle_alpha   90.00
_cell.angle_beta   90.00
_cell.angle_gamma   90.00
#
_symmetry.space_group_name_H-M   'P 1'
#
loop_
_entity.id
_entity.type
_entity.pdbx_description
1 polymer ?
#
loop_
_entity_poly.entity_id
_entity_poly.type
_entity_poly.pdbx_seq_one_letter_code
_entity_poly.pdbx_strand_id
1 'polypeptide(L)'
;MLFGHTTEIAIHATVYLASQPPGRLSPIHQIARRAGLKKPLLAKVIARLTRARIVRTYRGPGGGVELARPADELCLWTVVQAMEGNKRPERCALGFQRCSVEKPCSLHTRWSSIQEQIRKLLEETTIASIAAARREVLVGKILL
;
A
#
# COMPACT_ATOMS: atom_id res chain seq x y z
N MET A 1 2.59 -2.52 -14.76
CA MET A 1 2.52 -2.66 -13.29
C MET A 1 1.11 -2.34 -12.82
N LEU A 2 0.61 -3.09 -11.86
CA LEU A 2 -0.75 -2.90 -11.35
C LEU A 2 -0.89 -1.57 -10.57
N PHE A 3 0.15 -1.19 -9.83
CA PHE A 3 0.19 0.01 -8.99
C PHE A 3 1.30 0.98 -9.40
N GLY A 4 1.12 2.27 -9.07
CA GLY A 4 2.20 3.23 -9.19
C GLY A 4 3.32 2.97 -8.16
N HIS A 5 4.53 3.38 -8.48
CA HIS A 5 5.70 3.15 -7.61
C HIS A 5 5.53 3.64 -6.17
N THR A 6 4.88 4.79 -5.97
CA THR A 6 4.60 5.30 -4.62
C THR A 6 3.62 4.43 -3.84
N THR A 7 2.69 3.78 -4.52
CA THR A 7 1.75 2.83 -3.92
C THR A 7 2.46 1.55 -3.51
N GLU A 8 3.37 1.05 -4.33
CA GLU A 8 4.22 -0.10 -3.98
C GLU A 8 5.05 0.20 -2.74
N ILE A 9 5.67 1.39 -2.67
CA ILE A 9 6.41 1.83 -1.46
C ILE A 9 5.49 1.86 -0.23
N ALA A 10 4.26 2.36 -0.37
CA ALA A 10 3.31 2.41 0.74
C ALA A 10 2.92 1.01 1.24
N ILE A 11 2.67 0.08 0.32
CA ILE A 11 2.40 -1.32 0.66
C ILE A 11 3.59 -1.94 1.41
N HIS A 12 4.80 -1.78 0.89
CA HIS A 12 6.00 -2.31 1.53
C HIS A 12 6.25 -1.69 2.91
N ALA A 13 6.05 -0.38 3.05
CA ALA A 13 6.21 0.30 4.33
C ALA A 13 5.20 -0.21 5.38
N THR A 14 3.92 -0.37 5.01
CA THR A 14 2.90 -0.89 5.93
C THR A 14 3.15 -2.35 6.31
N VAL A 15 3.57 -3.20 5.38
CA VAL A 15 3.95 -4.59 5.64
C VAL A 15 5.18 -4.66 6.57
N TYR A 16 6.17 -3.80 6.34
CA TYR A 16 7.33 -3.70 7.24
C TYR A 16 6.91 -3.31 8.66
N LEU A 17 6.06 -2.28 8.81
CA LEU A 17 5.58 -1.85 10.11
C LEU A 17 4.75 -2.94 10.82
N ALA A 18 3.94 -3.69 10.06
CA ALA A 18 3.18 -4.82 10.59
C ALA A 18 4.07 -5.97 11.10
N SER A 19 5.28 -6.09 10.58
CA SER A 19 6.26 -7.11 11.00
C SER A 19 7.09 -6.70 12.24
N GLN A 20 6.97 -5.44 12.67
CA GLN A 20 7.66 -4.97 13.88
C GLN A 20 6.89 -5.37 15.15
N PRO A 21 7.59 -5.51 16.29
CA PRO A 21 6.93 -5.72 17.58
C PRO A 21 5.91 -4.60 17.89
N PRO A 22 4.78 -4.92 18.52
CA PRO A 22 3.80 -3.91 18.93
C PRO A 22 4.42 -2.78 19.74
N GLY A 23 4.06 -1.53 19.44
CA GLY A 23 4.56 -0.35 20.13
C GLY A 23 5.96 0.11 19.73
N ARG A 24 6.65 -0.63 18.87
CA ARG A 24 7.96 -0.23 18.38
C ARG A 24 7.83 0.83 17.28
N LEU A 25 8.45 1.99 17.50
CA LEU A 25 8.57 3.03 16.50
C LEU A 25 9.73 2.76 15.55
N SER A 26 9.50 2.90 14.25
CA SER A 26 10.52 2.74 13.21
C SER A 26 10.87 4.10 12.62
N PRO A 27 12.10 4.62 12.84
CA PRO A 27 12.52 5.89 12.26
C PRO A 27 12.51 5.84 10.73
N ILE A 28 12.05 6.93 10.09
CA ILE A 28 11.92 6.99 8.62
C ILE A 28 13.26 6.72 7.93
N HIS A 29 14.37 7.25 8.46
CA HIS A 29 15.70 7.03 7.88
C HIS A 29 16.13 5.55 7.92
N GLN A 30 15.71 4.80 8.95
CA GLN A 30 15.99 3.38 9.05
C GLN A 30 15.19 2.58 8.02
N ILE A 31 13.90 2.91 7.85
CA ILE A 31 13.06 2.29 6.83
C ILE A 31 13.62 2.59 5.43
N ALA A 32 13.94 3.86 5.15
CA ALA A 32 14.50 4.29 3.87
C ALA A 32 15.81 3.57 3.54
N ARG A 33 16.71 3.46 4.51
CA ARG A 33 17.99 2.76 4.32
C ARG A 33 17.81 1.27 4.03
N ARG A 34 16.93 0.59 4.77
CA ARG A 34 16.63 -0.83 4.54
C ARG A 34 15.99 -1.06 3.18
N ALA A 35 15.15 -0.13 2.75
CA ALA A 35 14.41 -0.17 1.51
C ALA A 35 15.22 0.29 0.29
N GLY A 36 16.43 0.82 0.47
CA GLY A 36 17.19 1.41 -0.63
C GLY A 36 16.54 2.66 -1.22
N LEU A 37 15.70 3.36 -0.45
CA LEU A 37 14.93 4.51 -0.89
C LEU A 37 15.54 5.83 -0.42
N LYS A 38 15.31 6.89 -1.20
CA LYS A 38 15.61 8.25 -0.75
C LYS A 38 14.63 8.65 0.35
N LYS A 39 15.16 9.13 1.49
CA LYS A 39 14.33 9.58 2.64
C LYS A 39 13.22 10.55 2.27
N PRO A 40 13.42 11.58 1.41
CA PRO A 40 12.35 12.50 1.03
C PRO A 40 11.17 11.83 0.31
N LEU A 41 11.44 10.81 -0.51
CA LEU A 41 10.39 10.07 -1.20
C LEU A 41 9.54 9.26 -0.20
N LEU A 42 10.20 8.53 0.69
CA LEU A 42 9.51 7.78 1.75
C LEU A 42 8.72 8.72 2.68
N ALA A 43 9.29 9.88 3.05
CA ALA A 43 8.60 10.86 3.88
C ALA A 43 7.29 11.35 3.26
N LYS A 44 7.24 11.57 1.95
CA LYS A 44 6.00 11.93 1.23
C LYS A 44 4.96 10.81 1.29
N VAL A 45 5.39 9.57 1.12
CA VAL A 45 4.50 8.40 1.22
C VAL A 45 3.95 8.28 2.64
N ILE A 46 4.80 8.34 3.65
CA ILE A 46 4.40 8.29 5.07
C ILE A 46 3.42 9.44 5.41
N ALA A 47 3.66 10.66 4.91
CA ALA A 47 2.74 11.77 5.13
C ALA A 47 1.34 11.50 4.55
N ARG A 48 1.22 10.85 3.40
CA ARG A 48 -0.08 10.45 2.83
C ARG A 48 -0.75 9.37 3.66
N LEU A 49 0.00 8.37 4.09
CA LEU A 49 -0.50 7.31 4.97
C LEU A 49 -0.95 7.85 6.33
N THR A 50 -0.25 8.85 6.87
CA THR A 50 -0.64 9.54 8.12
C THR A 50 -1.96 10.29 7.96
N ARG A 51 -2.14 11.02 6.87
CA ARG A 51 -3.41 11.69 6.56
C ARG A 51 -4.57 10.73 6.40
N ALA A 52 -4.33 9.55 5.85
CA ALA A 52 -5.31 8.48 5.72
C ALA A 52 -5.53 7.68 7.03
N ARG A 53 -4.85 8.05 8.13
CA ARG A 53 -4.91 7.37 9.43
C ARG A 53 -4.54 5.88 9.37
N ILE A 54 -3.64 5.55 8.45
CA ILE A 54 -3.07 4.20 8.32
C ILE A 54 -1.85 4.05 9.23
N VAL A 55 -1.04 5.11 9.33
CA VAL A 55 0.12 5.18 10.21
C VAL A 55 0.05 6.40 11.12
N ARG A 56 0.80 6.34 12.22
CA ARG A 56 1.08 7.48 13.11
C ARG A 56 2.56 7.80 13.08
N THR A 57 2.88 9.08 13.11
CA THR A 57 4.26 9.58 13.12
C THR A 57 4.51 10.40 14.38
N TYR A 58 5.62 10.10 15.05
CA TYR A 58 6.08 10.81 16.23
C TYR A 58 7.40 11.50 15.93
N ARG A 59 7.49 12.79 16.23
CA ARG A 59 8.69 13.60 16.00
C ARG A 59 9.66 13.53 17.19
N GLY A 60 10.91 13.94 16.95
CA GLY A 60 11.94 14.13 17.96
C GLY A 60 12.75 12.87 18.27
N PRO A 61 13.66 12.95 19.28
CA PRO A 61 14.45 11.81 19.73
C PRO A 61 13.56 10.65 20.17
N GLY A 62 13.88 9.44 19.68
CA GLY A 62 13.06 8.26 19.94
C GLY A 62 11.76 8.19 19.14
N GLY A 63 11.50 9.17 18.26
CA GLY A 63 10.35 9.17 17.36
C GLY A 63 10.48 8.17 16.22
N GLY A 64 9.44 8.08 15.42
CA GLY A 64 9.35 7.18 14.28
C GLY A 64 7.92 6.98 13.83
N VAL A 65 7.69 5.90 13.12
CA VAL A 65 6.40 5.56 12.52
C VAL A 65 5.92 4.22 13.05
N GLU A 66 4.62 4.11 13.28
CA GLU A 66 3.94 2.86 13.59
C GLU A 66 2.60 2.77 12.85
N LEU A 67 2.00 1.60 12.77
CA LEU A 67 0.63 1.46 12.28
C LEU A 67 -0.34 2.13 13.27
N ALA A 68 -1.33 2.88 12.73
CA ALA A 68 -2.37 3.51 13.52
C ALA A 68 -3.53 2.56 13.86
N ARG A 69 -3.61 1.44 13.15
CA ARG A 69 -4.63 0.40 13.30
C ARG A 69 -3.98 -0.98 13.33
N PRO A 70 -4.62 -1.98 13.95
CA PRO A 70 -4.14 -3.36 13.90
C PRO A 70 -3.97 -3.83 12.45
N ALA A 71 -2.89 -4.54 12.15
CA ALA A 71 -2.57 -4.99 10.79
C ALA A 71 -3.59 -6.01 10.23
N ASP A 72 -4.28 -6.75 11.10
CA ASP A 72 -5.36 -7.68 10.75
C ASP A 72 -6.69 -6.98 10.42
N GLU A 73 -6.85 -5.72 10.84
CA GLU A 73 -7.99 -4.85 10.50
C GLU A 73 -7.70 -3.93 9.32
N LEU A 74 -6.47 -3.94 8.81
CA LEU A 74 -6.02 -3.11 7.70
C LEU A 74 -5.93 -3.94 6.41
N CYS A 75 -6.90 -3.76 5.51
CA CYS A 75 -6.86 -4.43 4.21
C CYS A 75 -5.96 -3.68 3.21
N LEU A 76 -5.46 -4.42 2.24
CA LEU A 76 -4.58 -3.89 1.20
C LEU A 76 -5.27 -2.80 0.37
N TRP A 77 -6.58 -2.94 0.13
CA TRP A 77 -7.39 -1.94 -0.55
C TRP A 77 -7.31 -0.55 0.10
N THR A 78 -7.36 -0.49 1.43
CA THR A 78 -7.26 0.79 2.16
C THR A 78 -5.95 1.51 1.88
N VAL A 79 -4.84 0.78 1.81
CA VAL A 79 -3.52 1.36 1.48
C VAL A 79 -3.49 1.85 0.04
N VAL A 80 -4.01 1.05 -0.89
CA VAL A 80 -4.09 1.42 -2.31
C VAL A 80 -4.95 2.68 -2.51
N GLN A 81 -6.12 2.75 -1.88
CA GLN A 81 -6.98 3.93 -1.96
C GLN A 81 -6.31 5.20 -1.41
N ALA A 82 -5.57 5.10 -0.33
CA ALA A 82 -4.83 6.23 0.24
C ALA A 82 -3.81 6.82 -0.74
N MET A 83 -3.24 5.99 -1.60
CA MET A 83 -2.20 6.38 -2.55
C MET A 83 -2.73 6.72 -3.95
N GLU A 84 -3.70 5.97 -4.45
CA GLU A 84 -4.22 6.11 -5.81
C GLU A 84 -5.51 6.96 -5.86
N GLY A 85 -6.19 7.12 -4.72
CA GLY A 85 -7.53 7.69 -4.64
C GLY A 85 -8.60 6.75 -5.20
N ASN A 86 -9.87 7.20 -5.18
CA ASN A 86 -11.01 6.41 -5.61
C ASN A 86 -11.12 6.22 -7.14
N LYS A 87 -10.20 6.78 -7.90
CA LYS A 87 -10.30 6.85 -9.38
C LYS A 87 -9.84 5.58 -10.11
N ARG A 88 -9.33 4.59 -9.42
CA ARG A 88 -8.66 3.47 -10.06
C ARG A 88 -9.57 2.39 -10.63
N PRO A 89 -10.71 2.03 -10.01
CA PRO A 89 -11.63 1.06 -10.59
C PRO A 89 -12.19 1.48 -11.95
N GLU A 90 -12.15 2.79 -12.25
CA GLU A 90 -12.72 3.36 -13.47
C GLU A 90 -11.71 3.54 -14.61
N ARG A 91 -10.43 3.20 -14.40
CA ARG A 91 -9.42 3.34 -15.45
C ARG A 91 -9.57 2.26 -16.52
N CYS A 92 -9.65 2.73 -17.76
CA CYS A 92 -9.63 1.85 -18.92
C CYS A 92 -8.27 1.15 -19.06
N ALA A 93 -8.28 -0.16 -19.34
CA ALA A 93 -7.06 -0.94 -19.60
C ALA A 93 -6.25 -0.41 -20.80
N LEU A 94 -6.92 0.22 -21.75
CA LEU A 94 -6.32 0.77 -22.97
C LEU A 94 -5.90 2.25 -22.83
N GLY A 95 -6.02 2.82 -21.62
CA GLY A 95 -5.62 4.21 -21.35
C GLY A 95 -6.60 5.27 -21.81
N PHE A 96 -7.82 4.92 -22.26
CA PHE A 96 -8.87 5.89 -22.54
C PHE A 96 -9.34 6.55 -21.24
N GLN A 97 -9.88 7.78 -21.35
CA GLN A 97 -10.20 8.60 -20.17
C GLN A 97 -11.19 7.96 -19.19
N ARG A 98 -12.18 7.20 -19.70
CA ARG A 98 -13.17 6.49 -18.87
C ARG A 98 -13.59 5.18 -19.52
N CYS A 99 -13.77 4.16 -18.71
CA CYS A 99 -14.48 2.97 -19.09
C CYS A 99 -15.97 3.27 -18.93
N SER A 100 -16.70 3.41 -20.04
CA SER A 100 -18.12 3.82 -20.01
C SER A 100 -19.02 2.63 -20.24
N VAL A 101 -20.03 2.49 -19.38
CA VAL A 101 -21.12 1.51 -19.57
C VAL A 101 -22.02 1.90 -20.73
N GLU A 102 -22.14 3.21 -21.02
CA GLU A 102 -22.99 3.73 -22.10
C GLU A 102 -22.39 3.49 -23.49
N LYS A 103 -21.05 3.47 -23.60
CA LYS A 103 -20.31 3.19 -24.84
C LYS A 103 -19.19 2.17 -24.59
N PRO A 104 -19.57 0.91 -24.32
CA PRO A 104 -18.57 -0.12 -24.02
C PRO A 104 -17.77 -0.49 -25.25
N CYS A 105 -16.45 -0.63 -25.09
CA CYS A 105 -15.60 -1.25 -26.10
C CYS A 105 -15.69 -2.79 -26.00
N SER A 106 -15.14 -3.50 -26.99
CA SER A 106 -15.14 -4.98 -27.00
C SER A 106 -14.47 -5.62 -25.78
N LEU A 107 -13.59 -4.88 -25.07
CA LEU A 107 -12.88 -5.35 -23.87
C LEU A 107 -13.63 -5.06 -22.56
N HIS A 108 -14.64 -4.18 -22.60
CA HIS A 108 -15.28 -3.62 -21.40
C HIS A 108 -15.77 -4.68 -20.41
N THR A 109 -16.58 -5.63 -20.86
CA THR A 109 -17.17 -6.65 -19.99
C THR A 109 -16.12 -7.54 -19.34
N ARG A 110 -15.12 -7.94 -20.11
CA ARG A 110 -14.02 -8.79 -19.59
C ARG A 110 -13.14 -8.01 -18.63
N TRP A 111 -12.84 -6.75 -18.95
CA TRP A 111 -12.00 -5.90 -18.12
C TRP A 111 -12.68 -5.54 -16.80
N SER A 112 -13.95 -5.16 -16.81
CA SER A 112 -14.70 -4.85 -15.57
C SER A 112 -14.81 -6.06 -14.64
N SER A 113 -14.96 -7.26 -15.18
CA SER A 113 -14.91 -8.49 -14.37
C SER A 113 -13.54 -8.70 -13.70
N ILE A 114 -12.46 -8.48 -14.43
CA ILE A 114 -11.09 -8.57 -13.87
C ILE A 114 -10.87 -7.50 -12.80
N GLN A 115 -11.30 -6.28 -13.04
CA GLN A 115 -11.19 -5.19 -12.06
C GLN A 115 -11.92 -5.52 -10.76
N GLU A 116 -13.11 -6.10 -10.83
CA GLU A 116 -13.86 -6.51 -9.64
C GLU A 116 -13.16 -7.64 -8.88
N GLN A 117 -12.58 -8.61 -9.58
CA GLN A 117 -11.79 -9.66 -8.95
C GLN A 117 -10.54 -9.10 -8.25
N ILE A 118 -9.85 -8.15 -8.87
CA ILE A 118 -8.69 -7.47 -8.26
C ILE A 118 -9.13 -6.70 -7.01
N ARG A 119 -10.22 -5.95 -7.10
CA ARG A 119 -10.76 -5.20 -5.97
C ARG A 119 -11.09 -6.11 -4.79
N LYS A 120 -11.81 -7.19 -5.06
CA LYS A 120 -12.17 -8.18 -4.04
C LYS A 120 -10.93 -8.79 -3.40
N LEU A 121 -9.93 -9.18 -4.19
CA LEU A 121 -8.66 -9.68 -3.68
C LEU A 121 -7.99 -8.68 -2.73
N LEU A 122 -7.98 -7.40 -3.09
CA LEU A 122 -7.37 -6.34 -2.26
C LEU A 122 -8.16 -6.05 -0.99
N GLU A 123 -9.48 -6.15 -1.02
CA GLU A 123 -10.37 -5.98 0.14
C GLU A 123 -10.27 -7.15 1.13
N GLU A 124 -10.12 -8.37 0.63
CA GLU A 124 -10.02 -9.58 1.44
C GLU A 124 -8.61 -9.83 1.99
N THR A 125 -7.57 -9.22 1.41
CA THR A 125 -6.18 -9.39 1.84
C THR A 125 -5.81 -8.38 2.91
N THR A 126 -5.43 -8.85 4.10
CA THR A 126 -4.96 -7.99 5.19
C THR A 126 -3.45 -7.78 5.14
N ILE A 127 -2.99 -6.64 5.66
CA ILE A 127 -1.55 -6.37 5.82
C ILE A 127 -0.90 -7.40 6.74
N ALA A 128 -1.61 -7.86 7.77
CA ALA A 128 -1.14 -8.92 8.66
C ALA A 128 -0.85 -10.23 7.92
N SER A 129 -1.73 -10.65 7.00
CA SER A 129 -1.55 -11.89 6.23
C SER A 129 -0.32 -11.83 5.32
N ILE A 130 -0.06 -10.67 4.71
CA ILE A 130 1.12 -10.45 3.88
C ILE A 130 2.39 -10.46 4.74
N ALA A 131 2.37 -9.78 5.89
CA ALA A 131 3.51 -9.75 6.81
C ALA A 131 3.86 -11.13 7.35
N ALA A 132 2.85 -11.94 7.71
CA ALA A 132 3.03 -13.32 8.17
C ALA A 132 3.68 -14.20 7.09
N ALA A 133 3.16 -14.17 5.86
CA ALA A 133 3.70 -14.95 4.74
C ALA A 133 5.16 -14.55 4.41
N ARG A 134 5.50 -13.27 4.56
CA ARG A 134 6.87 -12.79 4.32
C ARG A 134 7.88 -13.16 5.41
N ARG A 135 7.45 -13.37 6.64
CA ARG A 135 8.35 -13.88 7.70
C ARG A 135 8.96 -15.23 7.36
N GLU A 136 8.22 -16.06 6.65
CA GLU A 136 8.70 -17.37 6.21
C GLU A 136 9.68 -17.28 5.03
N VAL A 137 9.58 -16.25 4.20
CA VAL A 137 10.39 -16.08 2.97
C VAL A 137 11.60 -15.17 3.18
N LEU A 138 11.56 -14.25 4.15
CA LEU A 138 12.54 -13.19 4.30
C LEU A 138 13.43 -13.32 5.55
N VAL A 139 14.11 -14.44 5.67
CA VAL A 139 15.36 -14.43 6.42
C VAL A 139 16.43 -13.80 5.49
N GLY A 140 16.42 -12.48 5.36
CA GLY A 140 17.58 -11.82 4.83
C GLY A 140 17.48 -10.60 3.91
N LYS A 141 16.43 -10.36 3.16
CA LYS A 141 16.33 -9.14 2.33
C LYS A 141 14.91 -8.66 2.17
N ILE A 142 14.63 -7.42 2.61
CA ILE A 142 13.49 -6.68 2.08
C ILE A 142 13.89 -6.25 0.68
N LEU A 143 13.44 -6.99 -0.32
CA LEU A 143 13.48 -6.55 -1.69
C LEU A 143 12.29 -5.61 -1.89
N LEU A 144 12.59 -4.35 -1.99
CA LEU A 144 11.70 -3.36 -2.57
C LEU A 144 11.92 -3.29 -4.06
#